data_2a53eac405d1a924fa3421b681bc4887
#
_entry.id   2a53eac405d1a924fa3421b681bc4887
#
_cell.length_a   1.000
_cell.length_b   1.000
_cell.length_c   1.000
_cell.angle_alpha   90.00
_cell.angle_beta   90.00
_cell.angle_gamma   90.00
#
_symmetry.space_group_name_H-M   'P 1'
#
loop_
_entity.id
_entity.type
_entity.pdbx_description
1 polymer ?
#
loop_
_entity_poly.entity_id
_entity_poly.type
_entity_poly.pdbx_seq_one_letter_code
_entity_poly.pdbx_strand_id
1 'polypeptide(L)'
;MSASLVGSEMCIRDRAHIRAAAAEIPLTLDDISLFPDLGEAIPVLLRAEELSSHNGKFAWSGGEFPAGDFSMRNIDEKRYKLLHKDSRKEITEMDESQAFRELHDGAVYMHDGVAYQVTKLDLESRTAYAVPFNGNYYTVAAGEANVKIVHESKNMPLARTELHFGDVNVSDYVYMFKKMQFHNHQNLGYEQLPKALSKDYDTESTWMRVPENVVKVYRGLIQVNENTKMVRNNYYEGVCFALKNACLLYTS
;
A
#
# COMPACT_ATOMS: atom_id res chain seq x y z
N MET A 1 3.14 -20.21 -17.57
CA MET A 1 1.70 -20.05 -17.35
C MET A 1 1.50 -19.10 -16.15
N SER A 2 1.91 -17.84 -16.29
CA SER A 2 1.84 -16.83 -15.20
C SER A 2 1.13 -15.53 -15.62
N ALA A 3 0.52 -15.51 -16.80
CA ALA A 3 -0.21 -14.33 -17.31
C ALA A 3 -1.63 -14.16 -16.73
N SER A 4 -2.09 -15.10 -15.90
CA SER A 4 -3.48 -15.13 -15.39
C SER A 4 -3.71 -14.33 -14.11
N LEU A 5 -2.67 -14.07 -13.32
CA LEU A 5 -2.83 -13.40 -12.03
C LEU A 5 -2.88 -11.86 -12.16
N VAL A 6 -2.01 -11.29 -12.99
CA VAL A 6 -1.98 -9.82 -13.23
C VAL A 6 -3.29 -9.35 -13.87
N GLY A 7 -3.84 -10.11 -14.80
CA GLY A 7 -5.14 -9.82 -15.42
C GLY A 7 -6.33 -9.89 -14.44
N SER A 8 -6.27 -10.73 -13.39
CA SER A 8 -7.37 -10.85 -12.43
C SER A 8 -7.37 -9.72 -11.40
N GLU A 9 -6.21 -9.24 -10.96
CA GLU A 9 -6.11 -8.14 -10.00
C GLU A 9 -6.46 -6.79 -10.63
N MET A 10 -6.03 -6.54 -11.88
CA MET A 10 -6.47 -5.36 -12.63
C MET A 10 -7.99 -5.38 -12.85
N CYS A 11 -8.59 -6.50 -13.26
CA CYS A 11 -10.05 -6.61 -13.38
C CYS A 11 -10.81 -6.35 -12.09
N ILE A 12 -10.27 -6.70 -10.93
CA ILE A 12 -10.88 -6.45 -9.62
C ILE A 12 -10.87 -4.96 -9.30
N ARG A 13 -9.75 -4.28 -9.52
CA ARG A 13 -9.59 -2.84 -9.32
C ARG A 13 -10.52 -2.05 -10.23
N ASP A 14 -10.56 -2.41 -11.52
CA ASP A 14 -11.40 -1.73 -12.52
C ASP A 14 -12.87 -1.86 -12.16
N ARG A 15 -13.30 -3.02 -11.69
CA ARG A 15 -14.69 -3.21 -11.19
C ARG A 15 -14.97 -2.36 -9.97
N ALA A 16 -14.03 -2.20 -9.04
CA ALA A 16 -14.22 -1.35 -7.87
C ALA A 16 -14.34 0.12 -8.26
N HIS A 17 -13.55 0.60 -9.23
CA HIS A 17 -13.69 1.95 -9.79
C HIS A 17 -15.01 2.15 -10.50
N ILE A 18 -15.45 1.18 -11.30
CA ILE A 18 -16.74 1.23 -12.00
C ILE A 18 -17.90 1.27 -11.00
N ARG A 19 -17.85 0.49 -9.91
CA ARG A 19 -18.85 0.54 -8.83
C ARG A 19 -18.91 1.93 -8.17
N ALA A 20 -17.76 2.47 -7.80
CA ALA A 20 -17.67 3.78 -7.17
C ALA A 20 -18.20 4.88 -8.10
N ALA A 21 -17.78 4.87 -9.37
CA ALA A 21 -18.25 5.83 -10.35
C ALA A 21 -19.79 5.72 -10.59
N ALA A 22 -20.31 4.49 -10.72
CA ALA A 22 -21.76 4.25 -10.91
C ALA A 22 -22.60 4.65 -9.70
N ALA A 23 -22.01 4.69 -8.50
CA ALA A 23 -22.67 5.17 -7.28
C ALA A 23 -22.73 6.70 -7.21
N GLU A 24 -21.76 7.41 -7.81
CA GLU A 24 -21.76 8.87 -7.88
C GLU A 24 -22.61 9.38 -9.05
N ILE A 25 -22.42 8.82 -10.24
CA ILE A 25 -23.10 9.24 -11.47
C ILE A 25 -23.41 8.00 -12.31
N PRO A 26 -24.66 7.82 -12.77
CA PRO A 26 -25.01 6.70 -13.65
C PRO A 26 -24.13 6.68 -14.90
N LEU A 27 -23.42 5.58 -15.14
CA LEU A 27 -22.52 5.38 -16.27
C LEU A 27 -23.29 5.08 -17.55
N THR A 28 -22.68 5.34 -18.68
CA THR A 28 -23.13 4.99 -20.02
C THR A 28 -22.04 4.20 -20.74
N LEU A 29 -22.35 3.59 -21.90
CA LEU A 29 -21.33 2.92 -22.71
C LEU A 29 -20.30 3.91 -23.31
N ASP A 30 -20.61 5.20 -23.36
CA ASP A 30 -19.68 6.23 -23.86
C ASP A 30 -18.52 6.45 -22.87
N ASP A 31 -18.69 6.08 -21.60
CA ASP A 31 -17.65 6.18 -20.56
C ASP A 31 -16.55 5.12 -20.72
N ILE A 32 -16.57 4.31 -21.79
CA ILE A 32 -15.50 3.36 -22.15
C ILE A 32 -14.14 4.06 -22.35
N SER A 33 -14.15 5.35 -22.69
CA SER A 33 -12.92 6.15 -22.79
C SER A 33 -12.23 6.37 -21.42
N LEU A 34 -12.98 6.31 -20.31
CA LEU A 34 -12.48 6.43 -18.93
C LEU A 34 -12.23 5.04 -18.32
N PHE A 35 -13.04 4.08 -18.69
CA PHE A 35 -12.98 2.70 -18.20
C PHE A 35 -12.91 1.74 -19.39
N PRO A 36 -11.71 1.40 -19.89
CA PRO A 36 -11.56 0.52 -21.07
C PRO A 36 -12.29 -0.81 -20.95
N ASP A 37 -12.33 -1.39 -19.76
CA ASP A 37 -12.96 -2.69 -19.47
C ASP A 37 -14.46 -2.58 -19.12
N LEU A 38 -15.06 -1.42 -19.31
CA LEU A 38 -16.48 -1.16 -18.96
C LEU A 38 -17.43 -2.15 -19.63
N GLY A 39 -17.16 -2.46 -20.89
CA GLY A 39 -17.98 -3.40 -21.68
C GLY A 39 -17.99 -4.82 -21.11
N GLU A 40 -16.89 -5.27 -20.51
CA GLU A 40 -16.79 -6.59 -19.88
C GLU A 40 -17.30 -6.58 -18.43
N ALA A 41 -17.09 -5.48 -17.73
CA ALA A 41 -17.48 -5.33 -16.33
C ALA A 41 -19.01 -5.20 -16.14
N ILE A 42 -19.69 -4.40 -16.96
CA ILE A 42 -21.14 -4.16 -16.85
C ILE A 42 -21.95 -5.46 -16.81
N PRO A 43 -21.79 -6.43 -17.73
CA PRO A 43 -22.55 -7.67 -17.71
C PRO A 43 -22.32 -8.50 -16.43
N VAL A 44 -21.14 -8.44 -15.87
CA VAL A 44 -20.80 -9.14 -14.62
C VAL A 44 -21.49 -8.48 -13.44
N LEU A 45 -21.39 -7.15 -13.33
CA LEU A 45 -21.97 -6.37 -12.25
C LEU A 45 -23.52 -6.37 -12.27
N LEU A 46 -24.12 -6.41 -13.46
CA LEU A 46 -25.58 -6.59 -13.61
C LEU A 46 -26.05 -7.98 -13.14
N ARG A 47 -25.28 -9.03 -13.47
CA ARG A 47 -25.60 -10.40 -12.99
C ARG A 47 -25.43 -10.55 -11.48
N ALA A 48 -24.52 -9.80 -10.90
CA ALA A 48 -24.29 -9.76 -9.45
C ALA A 48 -25.33 -8.87 -8.72
N GLU A 49 -26.27 -8.25 -9.45
CA GLU A 49 -27.25 -7.29 -8.91
C GLU A 49 -26.62 -6.05 -8.25
N GLU A 50 -25.36 -5.80 -8.55
CA GLU A 50 -24.61 -4.64 -8.06
C GLU A 50 -24.88 -3.37 -8.88
N LEU A 51 -25.25 -3.51 -10.14
CA LEU A 51 -25.71 -2.43 -11.00
C LEU A 51 -27.16 -2.67 -11.44
N SER A 52 -27.90 -1.59 -11.62
CA SER A 52 -29.20 -1.57 -12.30
C SER A 52 -29.06 -0.84 -13.63
N SER A 53 -29.84 -1.28 -14.63
CA SER A 53 -29.87 -0.64 -15.94
C SER A 53 -31.21 0.01 -16.19
N HIS A 54 -31.19 1.30 -16.56
CA HIS A 54 -32.39 2.02 -16.96
C HIS A 54 -32.09 2.99 -18.12
N ASN A 55 -32.78 2.86 -19.23
CA ASN A 55 -32.62 3.73 -20.42
C ASN A 55 -31.15 3.86 -20.89
N GLY A 56 -30.38 2.74 -20.90
CA GLY A 56 -29.00 2.74 -21.32
C GLY A 56 -28.01 3.34 -20.33
N LYS A 57 -28.47 3.65 -19.11
CA LYS A 57 -27.64 4.09 -17.99
C LYS A 57 -27.51 2.99 -16.95
N PHE A 58 -26.34 2.90 -16.34
CA PHE A 58 -25.99 1.91 -15.34
C PHE A 58 -25.70 2.63 -14.01
N ALA A 59 -26.52 2.36 -13.01
CA ALA A 59 -26.38 2.96 -11.68
C ALA A 59 -26.13 1.87 -10.63
N TRP A 60 -25.45 2.25 -9.57
CA TRP A 60 -25.24 1.38 -8.41
C TRP A 60 -26.58 1.01 -7.76
N SER A 61 -26.75 -0.28 -7.47
CA SER A 61 -27.95 -0.84 -6.81
C SER A 61 -27.62 -1.56 -5.50
N GLY A 62 -26.35 -1.65 -5.09
CA GLY A 62 -25.93 -2.22 -3.81
C GLY A 62 -26.32 -1.35 -2.61
N GLY A 63 -26.30 -1.96 -1.41
CA GLY A 63 -26.78 -1.30 -0.18
C GLY A 63 -25.84 -0.25 0.40
N GLU A 64 -24.52 -0.47 0.37
CA GLU A 64 -23.52 0.43 0.94
C GLU A 64 -22.79 1.21 -0.16
N PHE A 65 -22.26 2.39 0.19
CA PHE A 65 -21.52 3.22 -0.77
C PHE A 65 -20.17 2.58 -1.10
N PRO A 66 -19.93 2.12 -2.33
CA PRO A 66 -18.80 1.26 -2.65
C PRO A 66 -17.44 1.93 -2.54
N ALA A 67 -17.35 3.27 -2.54
CA ALA A 67 -16.10 3.97 -2.37
C ALA A 67 -15.55 3.89 -0.92
N GLY A 68 -16.38 3.55 0.07
CA GLY A 68 -15.97 3.32 1.45
C GLY A 68 -15.11 2.05 1.60
N ASP A 69 -15.37 1.05 0.78
CA ASP A 69 -14.68 -0.25 0.82
C ASP A 69 -13.50 -0.34 -0.16
N PHE A 70 -13.25 0.72 -0.90
CA PHE A 70 -12.27 0.75 -1.95
C PHE A 70 -11.19 1.79 -1.70
N SER A 71 -9.92 1.37 -1.70
CA SER A 71 -8.77 2.26 -1.62
C SER A 71 -7.96 2.21 -2.92
N MET A 72 -7.75 3.35 -3.56
CA MET A 72 -6.87 3.45 -4.74
C MET A 72 -5.41 3.11 -4.43
N ARG A 73 -5.02 3.06 -3.17
CA ARG A 73 -3.66 2.76 -2.71
C ARG A 73 -3.44 1.31 -2.32
N ASN A 74 -4.53 0.58 -2.03
CA ASN A 74 -4.47 -0.79 -1.52
C ASN A 74 -5.32 -1.71 -2.38
N ILE A 75 -4.67 -2.68 -3.02
CA ILE A 75 -5.28 -3.69 -3.91
C ILE A 75 -5.60 -4.97 -3.15
N ASP A 76 -5.48 -4.96 -1.82
CA ASP A 76 -5.48 -6.16 -1.02
C ASP A 76 -6.91 -6.58 -0.65
N GLU A 77 -7.32 -7.76 -1.14
CA GLU A 77 -8.58 -8.40 -0.73
C GLU A 77 -8.53 -9.00 0.68
N LYS A 78 -7.31 -9.11 1.23
CA LYS A 78 -7.13 -9.70 2.56
C LYS A 78 -7.31 -8.64 3.63
N ARG A 79 -8.42 -8.74 4.34
CA ARG A 79 -8.73 -7.88 5.47
C ARG A 79 -8.33 -8.54 6.78
N TYR A 80 -7.77 -7.74 7.68
CA TYR A 80 -7.38 -8.13 9.04
C TYR A 80 -8.22 -7.36 10.04
N LYS A 81 -8.79 -8.07 11.02
CA LYS A 81 -9.59 -7.49 12.08
C LYS A 81 -8.78 -7.29 13.35
N LEU A 82 -8.94 -6.14 14.00
CA LEU A 82 -8.43 -5.90 15.34
C LEU A 82 -9.56 -6.08 16.35
N LEU A 83 -9.44 -7.05 17.22
CA LEU A 83 -10.43 -7.35 18.26
C LEU A 83 -9.88 -7.02 19.65
N HIS A 84 -10.74 -6.49 20.50
CA HIS A 84 -10.45 -6.40 21.93
C HIS A 84 -10.34 -7.82 22.51
N LYS A 85 -9.23 -8.13 23.18
CA LYS A 85 -8.87 -9.49 23.58
C LYS A 85 -9.94 -10.18 24.42
N ASP A 86 -10.49 -9.49 25.41
CA ASP A 86 -11.43 -10.09 26.37
C ASP A 86 -12.88 -10.05 25.87
N SER A 87 -13.34 -8.91 25.36
CA SER A 87 -14.74 -8.76 24.90
C SER A 87 -15.01 -9.27 23.51
N ARG A 88 -13.95 -9.56 22.73
CA ARG A 88 -14.03 -9.95 21.31
C ARG A 88 -14.74 -8.92 20.42
N LYS A 89 -14.95 -7.71 20.95
CA LYS A 89 -15.52 -6.62 20.16
C LYS A 89 -14.51 -6.17 19.11
N GLU A 90 -14.99 -5.98 17.89
CA GLU A 90 -14.20 -5.41 16.80
C GLU A 90 -13.89 -3.94 17.10
N ILE A 91 -12.62 -3.58 16.96
CA ILE A 91 -12.10 -2.21 17.13
C ILE A 91 -12.01 -1.57 15.74
N THR A 92 -11.40 -2.26 14.78
CA THR A 92 -11.22 -1.78 13.41
C THR A 92 -10.88 -2.94 12.48
N GLU A 93 -10.95 -2.67 11.20
CA GLU A 93 -10.51 -3.56 10.12
C GLU A 93 -9.58 -2.81 9.17
N MET A 94 -8.56 -3.49 8.64
CA MET A 94 -7.59 -2.91 7.71
C MET A 94 -7.02 -3.95 6.75
N ASP A 95 -6.33 -3.51 5.70
CA ASP A 95 -5.67 -4.41 4.75
C ASP A 95 -4.41 -5.08 5.33
N GLU A 96 -3.88 -6.10 4.64
CA GLU A 96 -2.72 -6.88 5.07
C GLU A 96 -1.46 -6.03 5.24
N SER A 97 -1.19 -5.10 4.32
CA SER A 97 0.02 -4.26 4.39
C SER A 97 0.00 -3.33 5.59
N GLN A 98 -1.17 -2.75 5.87
CA GLN A 98 -1.38 -1.91 7.04
C GLN A 98 -1.34 -2.75 8.32
N ALA A 99 -1.98 -3.93 8.34
CA ALA A 99 -1.99 -4.82 9.48
C ALA A 99 -0.57 -5.26 9.88
N PHE A 100 0.30 -5.57 8.92
CA PHE A 100 1.69 -5.95 9.21
C PHE A 100 2.50 -4.79 9.80
N ARG A 101 2.15 -3.55 9.48
CA ARG A 101 2.82 -2.36 10.01
C ARG A 101 2.25 -1.87 11.34
N GLU A 102 0.94 -2.06 11.57
CA GLU A 102 0.23 -1.45 12.70
C GLU A 102 -0.32 -2.47 13.71
N LEU A 103 -0.49 -3.76 13.32
CA LEU A 103 -1.07 -4.81 14.17
C LEU A 103 -0.11 -5.97 14.46
N HIS A 104 1.20 -5.81 14.21
CA HIS A 104 2.19 -6.82 14.58
C HIS A 104 2.22 -7.06 16.09
N ASP A 105 2.77 -8.19 16.53
CA ASP A 105 2.92 -8.49 17.94
C ASP A 105 3.69 -7.38 18.66
N GLY A 106 3.13 -6.86 19.76
CA GLY A 106 3.70 -5.76 20.53
C GLY A 106 3.43 -4.35 19.98
N ALA A 107 2.74 -4.21 18.84
CA ALA A 107 2.36 -2.91 18.29
C ALA A 107 1.47 -2.13 19.26
N VAL A 108 1.60 -0.81 19.24
CA VAL A 108 0.67 0.12 19.92
C VAL A 108 -0.10 0.88 18.85
N TYR A 109 -1.36 0.52 18.71
CA TYR A 109 -2.29 1.06 17.72
C TYR A 109 -3.21 2.11 18.38
N MET A 110 -3.43 3.23 17.68
CA MET A 110 -4.34 4.30 18.14
C MET A 110 -5.65 4.23 17.36
N HIS A 111 -6.78 4.15 18.09
CA HIS A 111 -8.11 4.19 17.50
C HIS A 111 -9.03 5.09 18.34
N ASP A 112 -9.65 6.08 17.72
CA ASP A 112 -10.57 7.04 18.36
C ASP A 112 -10.01 7.66 19.67
N GLY A 113 -8.72 7.98 19.66
CA GLY A 113 -8.04 8.58 20.82
C GLY A 113 -7.66 7.59 21.92
N VAL A 114 -7.93 6.31 21.76
CA VAL A 114 -7.55 5.24 22.69
C VAL A 114 -6.37 4.45 22.12
N ALA A 115 -5.36 4.22 22.95
CA ALA A 115 -4.24 3.36 22.60
C ALA A 115 -4.54 1.90 22.94
N TYR A 116 -4.17 0.98 22.06
CA TYR A 116 -4.31 -0.46 22.22
C TYR A 116 -2.97 -1.14 21.96
N GLN A 117 -2.55 -2.03 22.85
CA GLN A 117 -1.38 -2.87 22.61
C GLN A 117 -1.81 -4.20 22.02
N VAL A 118 -1.29 -4.52 20.85
CA VAL A 118 -1.50 -5.81 20.20
C VAL A 118 -0.73 -6.89 20.94
N THR A 119 -1.44 -7.89 21.41
CA THR A 119 -0.86 -9.02 22.13
C THR A 119 -0.51 -10.19 21.24
N LYS A 120 -1.24 -10.35 20.12
CA LYS A 120 -1.02 -11.39 19.13
C LYS A 120 -1.64 -10.98 17.80
N LEU A 121 -0.91 -11.22 16.71
CA LEU A 121 -1.41 -11.22 15.34
C LEU A 121 -1.49 -12.68 14.85
N ASP A 122 -2.70 -13.11 14.52
CA ASP A 122 -2.96 -14.44 13.96
C ASP A 122 -3.15 -14.32 12.44
N LEU A 123 -2.18 -14.82 11.69
CA LEU A 123 -2.17 -14.72 10.23
C LEU A 123 -3.17 -15.68 9.56
N GLU A 124 -3.49 -16.80 10.18
CA GLU A 124 -4.43 -17.79 9.61
C GLU A 124 -5.87 -17.28 9.69
N SER A 125 -6.25 -16.79 10.87
CA SER A 125 -7.57 -16.20 11.08
C SER A 125 -7.67 -14.74 10.64
N ARG A 126 -6.56 -14.13 10.23
CA ARG A 126 -6.44 -12.70 9.88
C ARG A 126 -6.99 -11.80 10.98
N THR A 127 -6.62 -12.11 12.23
CA THR A 127 -7.17 -11.43 13.41
C THR A 127 -6.06 -11.04 14.37
N ALA A 128 -6.03 -9.79 14.76
CA ALA A 128 -5.19 -9.30 15.84
C ALA A 128 -6.00 -9.12 17.14
N TYR A 129 -5.38 -9.38 18.26
CA TYR A 129 -5.97 -9.21 19.58
C TYR A 129 -5.22 -8.15 20.36
N ALA A 130 -5.94 -7.17 20.88
CA ALA A 130 -5.34 -6.07 21.63
C ALA A 130 -6.03 -5.82 22.96
N VAL A 131 -5.29 -5.19 23.85
CA VAL A 131 -5.76 -4.71 25.15
C VAL A 131 -5.55 -3.19 25.25
N PRO A 132 -6.34 -2.46 26.05
CA PRO A 132 -6.09 -1.04 26.30
C PRO A 132 -4.67 -0.81 26.81
N PHE A 133 -4.03 0.26 26.33
CA PHE A 133 -2.65 0.59 26.66
C PHE A 133 -2.55 2.00 27.24
N ASN A 134 -1.95 2.11 28.41
CA ASN A 134 -1.78 3.38 29.12
C ASN A 134 -0.31 3.83 29.18
N GLY A 135 0.55 3.29 28.31
CA GLY A 135 1.94 3.69 28.24
C GLY A 135 2.13 5.05 27.56
N ASN A 136 3.36 5.53 27.55
CA ASN A 136 3.74 6.84 27.03
C ASN A 136 4.44 6.78 25.66
N TYR A 137 4.30 5.69 24.93
CA TYR A 137 4.93 5.49 23.61
C TYR A 137 3.95 4.87 22.60
N TYR A 138 4.26 5.07 21.33
CA TYR A 138 3.67 4.35 20.19
C TYR A 138 4.75 3.58 19.44
N THR A 139 4.36 2.70 18.57
CA THR A 139 5.29 1.89 17.78
C THR A 139 5.26 2.28 16.32
N VAL A 140 6.40 2.15 15.67
CA VAL A 140 6.55 2.34 14.22
C VAL A 140 7.28 1.12 13.67
N ALA A 141 6.60 0.37 12.81
CA ALA A 141 7.20 -0.77 12.14
C ALA A 141 8.42 -0.36 11.33
N ALA A 142 9.41 -1.22 11.31
CA ALA A 142 10.61 -1.06 10.51
C ALA A 142 10.86 -2.36 9.73
N GLY A 143 11.20 -2.20 8.48
CA GLY A 143 11.40 -3.28 7.54
C GLY A 143 12.06 -2.77 6.28
N GLU A 144 12.09 -3.61 5.27
CA GLU A 144 12.62 -3.30 3.95
C GLU A 144 11.72 -3.86 2.86
N ALA A 145 11.75 -3.23 1.71
CA ALA A 145 11.09 -3.71 0.51
C ALA A 145 12.15 -4.06 -0.54
N ASN A 146 12.06 -5.27 -1.09
CA ASN A 146 12.88 -5.72 -2.20
C ASN A 146 12.04 -5.68 -3.48
N VAL A 147 12.58 -5.08 -4.53
CA VAL A 147 11.91 -4.98 -5.83
C VAL A 147 12.71 -5.74 -6.86
N LYS A 148 12.06 -6.70 -7.52
CA LYS A 148 12.62 -7.47 -8.62
C LYS A 148 11.90 -7.10 -9.91
N ILE A 149 12.64 -6.61 -10.91
CA ILE A 149 12.10 -6.36 -12.24
C ILE A 149 11.80 -7.71 -12.88
N VAL A 150 10.56 -7.93 -13.32
CA VAL A 150 10.09 -9.14 -13.99
C VAL A 150 10.14 -8.93 -15.49
N HIS A 151 9.54 -7.85 -15.98
CA HIS A 151 9.48 -7.53 -17.39
C HIS A 151 9.53 -6.01 -17.61
N GLU A 152 10.32 -5.55 -18.58
CA GLU A 152 10.35 -4.16 -19.03
C GLU A 152 9.44 -4.01 -20.25
N SER A 153 8.39 -3.21 -20.12
CA SER A 153 7.40 -2.98 -21.16
C SER A 153 7.71 -1.78 -22.04
N LYS A 154 8.24 -0.71 -21.42
CA LYS A 154 8.53 0.57 -22.11
C LYS A 154 9.79 1.20 -21.53
N ASN A 155 10.51 1.93 -22.37
CA ASN A 155 11.56 2.84 -21.93
C ASN A 155 11.51 4.14 -22.72
N MET A 156 12.05 5.19 -22.13
CA MET A 156 12.21 6.48 -22.79
C MET A 156 13.47 7.19 -22.27
N PRO A 157 14.21 7.88 -23.11
CA PRO A 157 15.36 8.66 -22.68
C PRO A 157 14.90 9.85 -21.81
N LEU A 158 15.61 10.06 -20.72
CA LEU A 158 15.37 11.16 -19.78
C LEU A 158 16.72 11.85 -19.48
N ALA A 159 17.00 12.94 -20.16
CA ALA A 159 18.25 13.71 -20.04
C ALA A 159 19.52 12.83 -20.16
N ARG A 160 20.14 12.44 -19.05
CA ARG A 160 21.35 11.62 -19.00
C ARG A 160 21.09 10.19 -18.47
N THR A 161 19.84 9.80 -18.38
CA THR A 161 19.40 8.49 -17.93
C THR A 161 18.24 7.99 -18.80
N GLU A 162 17.69 6.86 -18.44
CA GLU A 162 16.51 6.29 -19.07
C GLU A 162 15.44 6.05 -18.00
N LEU A 163 14.21 6.37 -18.34
CA LEU A 163 13.03 6.03 -17.57
C LEU A 163 12.47 4.73 -18.14
N HIS A 164 12.23 3.77 -17.29
CA HIS A 164 11.69 2.47 -17.63
C HIS A 164 10.33 2.28 -16.98
N PHE A 165 9.49 1.47 -17.57
CA PHE A 165 8.20 1.06 -17.05
C PHE A 165 7.97 -0.43 -17.33
N GLY A 166 7.36 -1.14 -16.41
CA GLY A 166 7.04 -2.54 -16.57
C GLY A 166 6.63 -3.24 -15.28
N ASP A 167 6.61 -4.55 -15.34
CA ASP A 167 6.17 -5.43 -14.27
C ASP A 167 7.30 -5.67 -13.27
N VAL A 168 6.96 -5.56 -11.99
CA VAL A 168 7.88 -5.82 -10.88
C VAL A 168 7.20 -6.71 -9.85
N ASN A 169 7.99 -7.57 -9.22
CA ASN A 169 7.60 -8.27 -7.99
C ASN A 169 8.18 -7.54 -6.80
N VAL A 170 7.33 -7.20 -5.83
CA VAL A 170 7.71 -6.50 -4.61
C VAL A 170 7.54 -7.44 -3.42
N SER A 171 8.62 -7.60 -2.64
CA SER A 171 8.59 -8.32 -1.36
C SER A 171 8.77 -7.29 -0.25
N ASP A 172 7.72 -7.04 0.52
CA ASP A 172 7.73 -6.11 1.67
C ASP A 172 7.87 -6.93 2.97
N TYR A 173 8.85 -6.55 3.80
CA TYR A 173 9.19 -7.24 5.04
C TYR A 173 9.08 -6.30 6.23
N VAL A 174 8.41 -6.74 7.29
CA VAL A 174 8.43 -6.09 8.60
C VAL A 174 9.06 -7.09 9.58
N TYR A 175 10.21 -6.76 10.14
CA TYR A 175 10.97 -7.66 11.02
C TYR A 175 11.32 -7.06 12.39
N MET A 176 11.09 -5.76 12.55
CA MET A 176 11.30 -5.04 13.80
C MET A 176 10.37 -3.84 13.92
N PHE A 177 10.33 -3.24 15.09
CA PHE A 177 9.66 -1.96 15.30
C PHE A 177 10.48 -1.11 16.27
N LYS A 178 10.29 0.20 16.19
CA LYS A 178 10.83 1.17 17.13
C LYS A 178 9.74 1.70 18.04
N LYS A 179 10.07 1.93 19.30
CA LYS A 179 9.21 2.60 20.27
C LYS A 179 9.50 4.10 20.26
N MET A 180 8.48 4.90 20.06
CA MET A 180 8.57 6.36 19.95
C MET A 180 7.75 7.00 21.04
N GLN A 181 8.35 7.90 21.81
CA GLN A 181 7.64 8.62 22.88
C GLN A 181 6.58 9.58 22.30
N PHE A 182 5.39 9.64 22.89
CA PHE A 182 4.28 10.44 22.36
C PHE A 182 4.58 11.95 22.26
N HIS A 183 5.21 12.55 23.27
CA HIS A 183 5.31 14.02 23.32
C HIS A 183 6.46 14.60 22.48
N ASN A 184 7.59 13.95 22.47
CA ASN A 184 8.83 14.47 21.84
C ASN A 184 9.33 13.63 20.70
N HIS A 185 8.62 12.55 20.36
CA HIS A 185 8.99 11.59 19.32
C HIS A 185 10.40 11.01 19.49
N GLN A 186 10.89 10.94 20.75
CA GLN A 186 12.18 10.35 21.03
C GLN A 186 12.13 8.84 20.81
N ASN A 187 13.13 8.31 20.14
CA ASN A 187 13.29 6.87 19.96
C ASN A 187 13.75 6.23 21.29
N LEU A 188 12.92 5.36 21.83
CA LEU A 188 13.16 4.64 23.09
C LEU A 188 13.86 3.29 22.88
N GLY A 189 14.06 2.87 21.63
CA GLY A 189 14.70 1.61 21.29
C GLY A 189 13.97 0.86 20.19
N TYR A 190 14.57 -0.26 19.79
CA TYR A 190 14.05 -1.17 18.77
C TYR A 190 13.79 -2.53 19.38
N GLU A 191 12.73 -3.18 18.91
CA GLU A 191 12.44 -4.57 19.22
C GLU A 191 12.28 -5.37 17.92
N GLN A 192 12.79 -6.60 17.93
CA GLN A 192 12.61 -7.52 16.80
C GLN A 192 11.31 -8.28 16.95
N LEU A 193 10.64 -8.52 15.83
CA LEU A 193 9.49 -9.42 15.80
C LEU A 193 9.96 -10.86 15.97
N PRO A 194 9.22 -11.72 16.66
CA PRO A 194 9.53 -13.15 16.78
C PRO A 194 9.64 -13.86 15.43
N LYS A 195 8.84 -13.39 14.45
CA LYS A 195 8.84 -13.84 13.07
C LYS A 195 8.63 -12.62 12.17
N ALA A 196 9.45 -12.51 11.12
CA ALA A 196 9.24 -11.48 10.12
C ALA A 196 7.88 -11.69 9.41
N LEU A 197 7.16 -10.60 9.23
CA LEU A 197 5.95 -10.56 8.41
C LEU A 197 6.37 -10.17 7.00
N SER A 198 5.93 -10.94 6.01
CA SER A 198 6.28 -10.68 4.62
C SER A 198 5.06 -10.74 3.73
N LYS A 199 5.04 -9.87 2.74
CA LYS A 199 4.05 -9.83 1.69
C LYS A 199 4.74 -9.71 0.34
N ASP A 200 4.41 -10.62 -0.57
CA ASP A 200 4.85 -10.59 -1.95
C ASP A 200 3.67 -10.24 -2.85
N TYR A 201 3.88 -9.32 -3.78
CA TYR A 201 2.86 -8.95 -4.76
C TYR A 201 3.51 -8.49 -6.06
N ASP A 202 2.81 -8.74 -7.16
CA ASP A 202 3.18 -8.28 -8.48
C ASP A 202 2.46 -6.95 -8.75
N THR A 203 3.18 -5.99 -9.34
CA THR A 203 2.63 -4.68 -9.71
C THR A 203 3.40 -4.08 -10.88
N GLU A 204 2.87 -3.03 -11.45
CA GLU A 204 3.60 -2.21 -12.42
C GLU A 204 4.33 -1.08 -11.69
N SER A 205 5.50 -0.75 -12.19
CA SER A 205 6.33 0.33 -11.64
C SER A 205 7.09 1.07 -12.71
N THR A 206 7.45 2.30 -12.36
CA THR A 206 8.38 3.11 -13.13
C THR A 206 9.69 3.20 -12.37
N TRP A 207 10.81 2.98 -13.05
CA TRP A 207 12.14 3.09 -12.45
C TRP A 207 13.11 3.82 -13.36
N MET A 208 14.17 4.35 -12.80
CA MET A 208 15.29 4.91 -13.54
C MET A 208 16.61 4.39 -13.00
N ARG A 209 17.59 4.25 -13.89
CA ARG A 209 18.96 3.91 -13.52
C ARG A 209 19.74 5.18 -13.21
N VAL A 210 20.37 5.23 -12.05
CA VAL A 210 21.29 6.31 -11.75
C VAL A 210 22.60 6.07 -12.48
N PRO A 211 23.06 6.97 -13.36
CA PRO A 211 24.30 6.79 -14.12
C PRO A 211 25.50 6.63 -13.22
N GLU A 212 26.44 5.77 -13.61
CA GLU A 212 27.60 5.42 -12.75
C GLU A 212 28.51 6.63 -12.45
N ASN A 213 28.62 7.57 -13.37
CA ASN A 213 29.34 8.83 -13.15
C ASN A 213 28.71 9.67 -12.02
N VAL A 214 27.40 9.69 -11.91
CA VAL A 214 26.66 10.37 -10.81
C VAL A 214 26.93 9.63 -9.49
N VAL A 215 26.87 8.30 -9.50
CA VAL A 215 27.19 7.47 -8.32
C VAL A 215 28.62 7.73 -7.84
N LYS A 216 29.60 7.82 -8.77
CA LYS A 216 31.02 8.11 -8.46
C LYS A 216 31.19 9.48 -7.82
N VAL A 217 30.56 10.53 -8.37
CA VAL A 217 30.61 11.89 -7.79
C VAL A 217 30.03 11.88 -6.38
N TYR A 218 28.92 11.19 -6.19
CA TYR A 218 28.26 11.09 -4.89
C TYR A 218 29.12 10.36 -3.86
N ARG A 219 29.71 9.23 -4.23
CA ARG A 219 30.65 8.49 -3.36
C ARG A 219 31.86 9.34 -2.97
N GLY A 220 32.35 10.17 -3.89
CA GLY A 220 33.44 11.11 -3.60
C GLY A 220 33.05 12.19 -2.59
N LEU A 221 31.82 12.76 -2.71
CA LEU A 221 31.31 13.74 -1.74
C LEU A 221 31.06 13.16 -0.35
N ILE A 222 30.73 11.88 -0.27
CA ILE A 222 30.51 11.14 0.97
C ILE A 222 31.82 10.92 1.73
N GLN A 223 32.90 10.55 1.04
CA GLN A 223 34.21 10.31 1.64
C GLN A 223 34.83 11.56 2.30
N VAL A 224 34.44 12.76 1.88
CA VAL A 224 34.93 14.02 2.46
C VAL A 224 34.31 14.32 3.83
N ASN A 225 33.21 13.67 4.21
CA ASN A 225 32.51 13.89 5.48
C ASN A 225 32.64 12.71 6.45
N GLU A 226 33.84 12.17 6.66
CA GLU A 226 34.12 11.02 7.53
C GLU A 226 33.72 11.22 9.01
N ASN A 227 33.41 12.44 9.45
CA ASN A 227 32.97 12.73 10.82
C ASN A 227 31.48 12.51 11.08
N THR A 228 30.69 12.23 10.08
CA THR A 228 29.27 11.89 10.24
C THR A 228 29.04 10.43 9.87
N LYS A 229 28.91 9.56 10.86
CA LYS A 229 28.51 8.15 10.73
C LYS A 229 27.15 7.93 10.06
N MET A 230 26.58 8.94 9.40
CA MET A 230 25.23 8.98 8.82
C MET A 230 25.24 9.07 7.30
N VAL A 231 26.12 8.34 6.64
CA VAL A 231 26.14 8.37 5.19
C VAL A 231 25.73 7.02 4.62
N ARG A 232 24.47 6.70 4.77
CA ARG A 232 23.85 5.62 4.00
C ARG A 232 22.76 6.21 3.12
N ASN A 233 22.94 6.10 1.81
CA ASN A 233 21.92 6.21 0.77
C ASN A 233 20.96 7.42 0.77
N ASN A 234 21.21 8.45 1.61
CA ASN A 234 20.33 9.63 1.73
C ASN A 234 20.06 10.31 0.37
N TYR A 235 20.95 10.13 -0.59
CA TYR A 235 20.74 10.64 -1.94
C TYR A 235 19.61 9.92 -2.66
N TYR A 236 19.65 8.59 -2.66
CA TYR A 236 18.61 7.81 -3.32
C TYR A 236 17.26 8.01 -2.62
N GLU A 237 17.26 8.07 -1.30
CA GLU A 237 16.09 8.39 -0.50
C GLU A 237 15.54 9.78 -0.83
N GLY A 238 16.43 10.78 -0.97
CA GLY A 238 16.05 12.15 -1.36
C GLY A 238 15.47 12.21 -2.76
N VAL A 239 16.05 11.50 -3.73
CA VAL A 239 15.50 11.42 -5.10
C VAL A 239 14.16 10.71 -5.12
N CYS A 240 14.03 9.58 -4.43
CA CYS A 240 12.76 8.86 -4.32
C CYS A 240 11.68 9.71 -3.64
N PHE A 241 12.04 10.45 -2.58
CA PHE A 241 11.15 11.38 -1.91
C PHE A 241 10.69 12.50 -2.85
N ALA A 242 11.62 13.09 -3.61
CA ALA A 242 11.29 14.14 -4.58
C ALA A 242 10.36 13.62 -5.68
N LEU A 243 10.63 12.44 -6.24
CA LEU A 243 9.79 11.80 -7.25
C LEU A 243 8.38 11.49 -6.71
N LYS A 244 8.30 10.94 -5.51
CA LYS A 244 7.01 10.67 -4.85
C LYS A 244 6.18 11.94 -4.69
N ASN A 245 6.80 13.05 -4.24
CA ASN A 245 6.09 14.31 -4.06
C ASN A 245 5.72 14.96 -5.40
N ALA A 246 6.56 14.84 -6.42
CA ALA A 246 6.22 15.31 -7.77
C ALA A 246 4.98 14.57 -8.32
N CYS A 247 4.90 13.24 -8.15
CA CYS A 247 3.73 12.47 -8.55
C CYS A 247 2.46 12.90 -7.80
N LEU A 248 2.54 13.19 -6.51
CA LEU A 248 1.40 13.63 -5.71
C LEU A 248 0.88 15.01 -6.12
N LEU A 249 1.74 15.90 -6.64
CA LEU A 249 1.34 17.22 -7.13
C LEU A 249 0.58 17.17 -8.46
N TYR A 250 0.75 16.10 -9.25
CA TYR A 250 0.05 15.94 -10.53
C TYR A 250 -1.28 15.16 -10.43
N THR A 251 -1.58 14.58 -9.28
CA THR A 251 -2.78 13.78 -9.03
C THR A 251 -3.81 14.45 -8.12
N SER A 252 -3.61 15.73 -7.81
CA SER A 252 -4.53 16.55 -7.00
C SER A 252 -5.36 17.50 -7.85
#